data_d5e5883d0ee779f9897c4e00cd065984
#
_entry.id   d5e5883d0ee779f9897c4e00cd065984
#
_cell.length_a   1.000
_cell.length_b   1.000
_cell.length_c   1.000
_cell.angle_alpha   90.00
_cell.angle_beta   90.00
_cell.angle_gamma   90.00
#
_symmetry.space_group_name_H-M   'P 1'
#
loop_
_entity.id
_entity.type
_entity.pdbx_description
1 polymer ?
#
loop_
_entity_poly.entity_id
_entity_poly.type
_entity_poly.pdbx_seq_one_letter_code
_entity_poly.pdbx_strand_id
1 'polypeptide(L)'
;MTEGTLLYFDPFVFKNGATPKPKYFIVLANTDDGVMLASLPTSKDHVPADAEVVRGAVNIPERGVNAYVFEAGDQVTDTYCFPRRTYVYGEQVDDYTEEDLNAMGSTIQNLGVLKPELLADLKACLKQASNIKRKYVRWL
;
A
#
# COMPACT_ATOMS: atom_id res chain seq x y z
N MET A 1 1.83 -13.21 -8.35
CA MET A 1 0.88 -12.95 -7.24
C MET A 1 -0.39 -12.33 -7.78
N THR A 2 -1.51 -12.58 -7.13
CA THR A 2 -2.78 -11.97 -7.55
C THR A 2 -2.79 -10.48 -7.20
N GLU A 3 -3.12 -9.63 -8.16
CA GLU A 3 -3.29 -8.20 -7.92
C GLU A 3 -4.37 -7.97 -6.86
N GLY A 4 -4.11 -7.02 -5.98
CA GLY A 4 -4.99 -6.72 -4.86
C GLY A 4 -4.75 -7.54 -3.60
N THR A 5 -3.86 -8.52 -3.65
CA THR A 5 -3.55 -9.34 -2.48
C THR A 5 -3.01 -8.47 -1.35
N LEU A 6 -3.60 -8.59 -0.17
CA LEU A 6 -3.13 -7.93 1.05
C LEU A 6 -2.22 -8.90 1.79
N LEU A 7 -0.96 -8.51 1.97
CA LEU A 7 0.07 -9.32 2.61
C LEU A 7 0.46 -8.72 3.95
N TYR A 8 0.75 -9.57 4.93
CA TYR A 8 1.28 -9.17 6.21
C TYR A 8 2.59 -9.92 6.46
N PHE A 9 3.66 -9.16 6.69
CA PHE A 9 4.99 -9.68 7.00
C PHE A 9 5.28 -9.45 8.48
N ASP A 10 5.66 -10.48 9.19
CA ASP A 10 6.01 -10.36 10.60
C ASP A 10 7.25 -11.24 10.91
N PRO A 11 8.45 -10.66 10.96
CA PRO A 11 8.80 -9.28 10.63
C PRO A 11 9.09 -9.07 9.13
N PHE A 12 9.05 -7.83 8.68
CA PHE A 12 9.56 -7.44 7.36
C PHE A 12 10.99 -6.92 7.50
N VAL A 13 11.90 -7.49 6.70
CA VAL A 13 13.32 -7.09 6.68
C VAL A 13 13.52 -6.05 5.58
N PHE A 14 13.89 -4.82 5.99
CA PHE A 14 14.05 -3.71 5.06
C PHE A 14 15.36 -3.78 4.30
N LYS A 15 15.33 -3.40 3.01
CA LYS A 15 16.52 -3.36 2.14
C LYS A 15 17.60 -2.41 2.67
N ASN A 16 17.19 -1.34 3.35
CA ASN A 16 18.11 -0.31 3.85
C ASN A 16 18.73 -0.64 5.20
N GLY A 17 18.52 -1.84 5.73
CA GLY A 17 19.06 -2.26 7.03
C GLY A 17 18.33 -1.70 8.24
N ALA A 18 17.19 -1.04 8.06
CA ALA A 18 16.36 -0.57 9.18
C ALA A 18 15.89 -1.76 10.03
N THR A 19 15.57 -1.50 11.31
CA THR A 19 15.09 -2.54 12.24
C THR A 19 13.88 -3.25 11.68
N PRO A 20 13.90 -4.60 11.58
CA PRO A 20 12.75 -5.36 11.12
C PRO A 20 11.50 -5.11 11.98
N LYS A 21 10.33 -5.01 11.35
CA LYS A 21 9.06 -4.81 12.05
C LYS A 21 7.91 -5.37 11.23
N PRO A 22 6.74 -5.64 11.86
CA PRO A 22 5.55 -6.05 11.13
C PRO A 22 5.12 -5.00 10.13
N LYS A 23 4.68 -5.43 8.94
CA LYS A 23 4.27 -4.51 7.88
C LYS A 23 3.23 -5.12 6.95
N TYR A 24 2.27 -4.30 6.54
CA TYR A 24 1.29 -4.66 5.51
C TYR A 24 1.74 -4.18 4.14
N PHE A 25 1.37 -4.94 3.10
CA PHE A 25 1.60 -4.60 1.70
C PHE A 25 0.39 -4.95 0.87
N ILE A 26 0.15 -4.18 -0.18
CA ILE A 26 -0.86 -4.50 -1.21
C ILE A 26 -0.13 -4.75 -2.52
N VAL A 27 -0.43 -5.89 -3.15
CA VAL A 27 0.09 -6.21 -4.49
C VAL A 27 -0.67 -5.36 -5.51
N LEU A 28 0.01 -4.41 -6.13
CA LEU A 28 -0.60 -3.51 -7.12
C LEU A 28 -0.56 -4.10 -8.52
N ALA A 29 0.54 -4.73 -8.88
CA ALA A 29 0.71 -5.32 -10.21
C ALA A 29 1.83 -6.35 -10.22
N ASN A 30 1.78 -7.26 -11.20
CA ASN A 30 2.90 -8.12 -11.52
C ASN A 30 3.73 -7.39 -12.58
N THR A 31 5.05 -7.31 -12.35
CA THR A 31 5.99 -6.70 -13.30
C THR A 31 6.75 -7.80 -14.04
N ASP A 32 7.61 -7.43 -14.99
CA ASP A 32 8.39 -8.39 -15.75
C ASP A 32 9.32 -9.23 -14.87
N ASP A 33 9.85 -8.64 -13.79
CA ASP A 33 10.85 -9.27 -12.91
C ASP A 33 10.31 -9.63 -11.53
N GLY A 34 9.05 -9.29 -11.22
CA GLY A 34 8.51 -9.53 -9.88
C GLY A 34 7.15 -8.89 -9.67
N VAL A 35 7.03 -8.12 -8.59
CA VAL A 35 5.78 -7.48 -8.20
C VAL A 35 6.01 -6.02 -7.77
N MET A 36 4.99 -5.21 -7.97
CA MET A 36 4.94 -3.85 -7.46
C MET A 36 4.02 -3.82 -6.24
N LEU A 37 4.55 -3.37 -5.12
CA LEU A 37 3.86 -3.36 -3.83
C LEU A 37 3.72 -1.95 -3.30
N ALA A 38 2.57 -1.67 -2.67
CA ALA A 38 2.41 -0.50 -1.82
C ALA A 38 2.59 -0.94 -0.36
N SER A 39 3.53 -0.35 0.36
CA SER A 39 3.66 -0.58 1.79
C SER A 39 2.75 0.35 2.55
N LEU A 40 2.15 -0.14 3.65
CA LEU A 40 1.21 0.63 4.45
C LEU A 40 1.90 1.06 5.74
N PRO A 41 2.19 2.37 5.90
CA PRO A 41 2.78 2.85 7.14
C PRO A 41 1.74 2.79 8.26
N THR A 42 2.05 2.05 9.33
CA THR A 42 1.14 1.88 10.46
C THR A 42 1.21 3.03 11.45
N SER A 43 2.25 3.85 11.39
CA SER A 43 2.53 4.88 12.39
C SER A 43 2.71 6.28 11.80
N LYS A 44 2.61 6.43 10.47
CA LYS A 44 2.82 7.73 9.81
C LYS A 44 1.53 8.24 9.22
N ASP A 45 1.16 9.44 9.62
CA ASP A 45 0.05 10.18 9.07
C ASP A 45 0.62 11.49 8.50
N HIS A 46 0.69 11.57 7.16
CA HIS A 46 1.15 12.77 6.47
C HIS A 46 0.01 13.70 6.10
N VAL A 47 -1.20 13.34 6.44
CA VAL A 47 -2.37 14.19 6.22
C VAL A 47 -2.44 15.21 7.34
N PRO A 48 -2.55 16.52 7.03
CA PRO A 48 -2.65 17.55 8.06
C PRO A 48 -3.81 17.30 9.02
N ALA A 49 -3.59 17.58 10.30
CA ALA A 49 -4.58 17.32 11.35
C ALA A 49 -5.90 18.09 11.15
N ASP A 50 -5.84 19.24 10.46
CA ASP A 50 -7.01 20.07 10.15
C ASP A 50 -7.68 19.69 8.84
N ALA A 51 -7.16 18.72 8.10
CA ALA A 51 -7.77 18.25 6.86
C ALA A 51 -8.97 17.35 7.16
N GLU A 52 -10.01 17.54 6.37
CA GLU A 52 -11.14 16.60 6.38
C GLU A 52 -10.72 15.30 5.70
N VAL A 53 -10.65 14.24 6.47
CA VAL A 53 -10.24 12.94 5.98
C VAL A 53 -11.45 12.03 5.88
N VAL A 54 -11.75 11.60 4.65
CA VAL A 54 -12.83 10.68 4.37
C VAL A 54 -12.28 9.45 3.68
N ARG A 55 -13.05 8.36 3.73
CA ARG A 55 -12.73 7.14 3.01
C ARG A 55 -12.45 7.43 1.54
N GLY A 56 -11.42 6.79 0.98
CA GLY A 56 -11.07 6.92 -0.42
C GLY A 56 -9.95 7.91 -0.66
N ALA A 57 -9.92 8.53 -1.85
CA ALA A 57 -8.84 9.44 -2.24
C ALA A 57 -8.91 10.77 -1.49
N VAL A 58 -7.79 11.17 -0.90
CA VAL A 58 -7.61 12.48 -0.26
C VAL A 58 -6.54 13.23 -1.03
N ASN A 59 -6.90 14.34 -1.66
CA ASN A 59 -5.99 15.15 -2.46
C ASN A 59 -6.03 16.59 -1.99
N ILE A 60 -4.89 17.10 -1.48
CA ILE A 60 -4.71 18.47 -1.04
C ILE A 60 -3.46 19.00 -1.76
N PRO A 61 -3.60 19.43 -3.04
CA PRO A 61 -2.45 19.81 -3.87
C PRO A 61 -1.61 20.93 -3.28
N GLU A 62 -2.24 21.91 -2.65
CA GLU A 62 -1.56 23.06 -2.04
C GLU A 62 -0.67 22.68 -0.86
N ARG A 63 -0.85 21.47 -0.30
CA ARG A 63 -0.04 20.93 0.78
C ARG A 63 0.77 19.72 0.38
N GLY A 64 0.74 19.35 -0.91
CA GLY A 64 1.46 18.19 -1.43
C GLY A 64 0.95 16.86 -0.90
N VAL A 65 -0.31 16.79 -0.47
CA VAL A 65 -0.91 15.58 0.08
C VAL A 65 -1.70 14.86 -1.00
N ASN A 66 -1.39 13.57 -1.18
CA ASN A 66 -2.15 12.68 -2.04
C ASN A 66 -2.10 11.28 -1.43
N ALA A 67 -3.21 10.84 -0.88
CA ALA A 67 -3.30 9.59 -0.15
C ALA A 67 -4.60 8.87 -0.47
N TYR A 68 -4.59 7.54 -0.34
CA TYR A 68 -5.80 6.74 -0.32
C TYR A 68 -6.06 6.24 1.10
N VAL A 69 -7.32 6.32 1.56
CA VAL A 69 -7.67 6.06 2.96
C VAL A 69 -8.61 4.88 3.08
N PHE A 70 -8.21 3.92 3.91
CA PHE A 70 -9.09 2.84 4.39
C PHE A 70 -9.51 3.18 5.82
N GLU A 71 -10.82 3.20 6.09
CA GLU A 71 -11.33 3.46 7.43
C GLU A 71 -11.26 2.22 8.31
N ALA A 72 -11.11 2.43 9.62
CA ALA A 72 -11.13 1.35 10.59
C ALA A 72 -12.46 0.61 10.53
N GLY A 73 -12.39 -0.73 10.54
CA GLY A 73 -13.56 -1.59 10.52
C GLY A 73 -14.18 -1.83 9.15
N ASP A 74 -13.76 -1.10 8.10
CA ASP A 74 -14.22 -1.37 6.75
C ASP A 74 -13.65 -2.68 6.24
N GLN A 75 -14.51 -3.54 5.74
CA GLN A 75 -14.10 -4.81 5.17
C GLN A 75 -13.44 -4.58 3.81
N VAL A 76 -12.13 -4.72 3.75
CA VAL A 76 -11.34 -4.45 2.53
C VAL A 76 -11.13 -5.70 1.68
N THR A 77 -11.15 -6.88 2.32
CA THR A 77 -11.23 -8.19 1.66
C THR A 77 -12.45 -8.92 2.20
N ASP A 78 -12.72 -10.14 1.74
CA ASP A 78 -13.85 -10.93 2.24
C ASP A 78 -13.70 -11.29 3.73
N THR A 79 -12.47 -11.27 4.26
CA THR A 79 -12.17 -11.77 5.61
C THR A 79 -11.41 -10.80 6.49
N TYR A 80 -11.04 -9.61 5.98
CA TYR A 80 -10.17 -8.70 6.73
C TYR A 80 -10.66 -7.26 6.73
N CYS A 81 -10.52 -6.60 7.88
CA CYS A 81 -10.67 -5.17 8.03
C CYS A 81 -9.49 -4.63 8.85
N PHE A 82 -9.04 -3.40 8.52
CA PHE A 82 -8.00 -2.77 9.31
C PHE A 82 -8.53 -2.34 10.68
N PRO A 83 -7.75 -2.55 11.76
CA PRO A 83 -8.20 -2.16 13.10
C PRO A 83 -8.18 -0.65 13.32
N ARG A 84 -7.50 0.10 12.45
CA ARG A 84 -7.41 1.56 12.52
C ARG A 84 -7.35 2.15 11.13
N ARG A 85 -7.63 3.45 11.01
CA ARG A 85 -7.51 4.16 9.74
C ARG A 85 -6.12 3.95 9.15
N THR A 86 -6.06 3.57 7.87
CA THR A 86 -4.83 3.20 7.19
C THR A 86 -4.69 4.03 5.92
N TYR A 87 -3.51 4.62 5.73
CA TYR A 87 -3.20 5.47 4.58
C TYR A 87 -2.28 4.74 3.60
N VAL A 88 -2.48 5.00 2.30
CA VAL A 88 -1.59 4.52 1.24
C VAL A 88 -1.06 5.74 0.48
N TYR A 89 0.26 5.86 0.41
CA TYR A 89 0.93 6.99 -0.25
C TYR A 89 1.70 6.52 -1.47
N GLY A 90 1.74 7.33 -2.53
CA GLY A 90 2.49 7.01 -3.75
C GLY A 90 3.98 6.80 -3.50
N GLU A 91 4.57 7.52 -2.56
CA GLU A 91 5.98 7.38 -2.19
C GLU A 91 6.32 6.03 -1.55
N GLN A 92 5.31 5.28 -1.10
CA GLN A 92 5.47 3.97 -0.49
C GLN A 92 5.32 2.81 -1.49
N VAL A 93 5.18 3.13 -2.77
CA VAL A 93 5.15 2.13 -3.83
C VAL A 93 6.58 1.79 -4.26
N ASP A 94 6.89 0.51 -4.34
CA ASP A 94 8.20 0.02 -4.79
C ASP A 94 8.05 -1.32 -5.49
N ASP A 95 9.06 -1.71 -6.25
CA ASP A 95 9.09 -2.98 -6.95
C ASP A 95 10.05 -3.96 -6.26
N TYR A 96 9.66 -5.24 -6.28
CA TYR A 96 10.40 -6.32 -5.62
C TYR A 96 10.47 -7.51 -6.55
N THR A 97 11.64 -8.16 -6.61
CA THR A 97 11.78 -9.46 -7.26
C THR A 97 11.32 -10.57 -6.30
N GLU A 98 11.06 -11.77 -6.83
CA GLU A 98 10.78 -12.94 -5.98
C GLU A 98 11.91 -13.19 -4.99
N GLU A 99 13.16 -13.04 -5.46
CA GLU A 99 14.34 -13.19 -4.63
C GLU A 99 14.34 -12.19 -3.48
N ASP A 100 14.03 -10.91 -3.77
CA ASP A 100 13.89 -9.87 -2.75
C ASP A 100 12.86 -10.25 -1.69
N LEU A 101 11.69 -10.72 -2.11
CA LEU A 101 10.61 -11.10 -1.19
C LEU A 101 11.01 -12.28 -0.31
N ASN A 102 11.68 -13.27 -0.88
CA ASN A 102 12.15 -14.42 -0.12
C ASN A 102 13.21 -14.05 0.91
N ALA A 103 14.02 -13.04 0.61
CA ALA A 103 15.05 -12.54 1.53
C ALA A 103 14.48 -11.65 2.63
N MET A 104 13.35 -11.00 2.39
CA MET A 104 12.79 -9.97 3.30
C MET A 104 11.77 -10.48 4.29
N GLY A 105 11.16 -11.62 4.06
CA GLY A 105 10.09 -12.12 4.90
C GLY A 105 10.24 -13.59 5.23
N SER A 106 10.43 -13.91 6.51
CA SER A 106 10.41 -15.29 6.98
C SER A 106 8.98 -15.81 7.15
N THR A 107 8.02 -14.92 7.38
CA THR A 107 6.63 -15.28 7.59
C THR A 107 5.72 -14.28 6.87
N ILE A 108 5.00 -14.78 5.87
CA ILE A 108 4.07 -13.99 5.07
C ILE A 108 2.68 -14.55 5.27
N GLN A 109 1.73 -13.71 5.67
CA GLN A 109 0.32 -14.06 5.74
C GLN A 109 -0.43 -13.40 4.59
N ASN A 110 -1.23 -14.20 3.89
CA ASN A 110 -2.15 -13.72 2.87
C ASN A 110 -3.50 -13.42 3.55
N LEU A 111 -3.87 -12.16 3.61
CA LEU A 111 -5.09 -11.71 4.26
C LEU A 111 -6.29 -11.61 3.31
N GLY A 112 -6.12 -12.07 2.08
CA GLY A 112 -7.15 -12.05 1.05
C GLY A 112 -6.87 -11.03 -0.04
N VAL A 113 -7.81 -10.88 -0.95
CA VAL A 113 -7.70 -9.97 -2.10
C VAL A 113 -8.65 -8.80 -1.88
N LEU A 114 -8.16 -7.57 -2.09
CA LEU A 114 -9.01 -6.38 -2.03
C LEU A 114 -10.21 -6.54 -2.94
N LYS A 115 -11.35 -6.01 -2.52
CA LYS A 115 -12.53 -5.93 -3.36
C LYS A 115 -12.17 -5.20 -4.65
N PRO A 116 -12.64 -5.66 -5.82
CA PRO A 116 -12.24 -5.08 -7.11
C PRO A 116 -12.44 -3.58 -7.21
N GLU A 117 -13.53 -3.06 -6.66
CA GLU A 117 -13.81 -1.62 -6.66
C GLU A 117 -12.80 -0.84 -5.82
N LEU A 118 -12.35 -1.40 -4.71
CA LEU A 118 -11.34 -0.77 -3.86
C LEU A 118 -9.98 -0.75 -4.54
N LEU A 119 -9.60 -1.84 -5.19
CA LEU A 119 -8.35 -1.91 -5.92
C LEU A 119 -8.32 -0.92 -7.08
N ALA A 120 -9.41 -0.83 -7.83
CA ALA A 120 -9.54 0.11 -8.95
C ALA A 120 -9.41 1.56 -8.46
N ASP A 121 -10.09 1.92 -7.39
CA ASP A 121 -10.02 3.26 -6.80
C ASP A 121 -8.62 3.59 -6.28
N LEU A 122 -7.98 2.61 -5.62
CA LEU A 122 -6.62 2.77 -5.12
C LEU A 122 -5.63 3.03 -6.26
N LYS A 123 -5.70 2.22 -7.32
CA LYS A 123 -4.82 2.39 -8.49
C LYS A 123 -5.03 3.74 -9.16
N ALA A 124 -6.28 4.17 -9.32
CA ALA A 124 -6.60 5.47 -9.91
C ALA A 124 -6.02 6.62 -9.07
N CYS A 125 -6.13 6.52 -7.76
CA CYS A 125 -5.56 7.50 -6.83
C CYS A 125 -4.03 7.56 -6.96
N LEU A 126 -3.37 6.41 -6.91
CA LEU A 126 -1.91 6.33 -6.99
C LEU A 126 -1.38 6.82 -8.34
N LYS A 127 -2.09 6.52 -9.42
CA LYS A 127 -1.70 6.95 -10.77
C LYS A 127 -1.63 8.48 -10.89
N GLN A 128 -2.47 9.20 -10.15
CA GLN A 128 -2.53 10.65 -10.15
C GLN A 128 -1.68 11.30 -9.06
N ALA A 129 -1.09 10.51 -8.17
CA ALA A 129 -0.28 11.04 -7.08
C ALA A 129 0.98 11.71 -7.60
N SER A 130 1.29 12.90 -7.11
CA SER A 130 2.49 13.64 -7.52
C SER A 130 3.78 12.98 -7.03
N ASN A 131 3.69 12.18 -5.97
CA ASN A 131 4.84 11.51 -5.35
C ASN A 131 5.05 10.07 -5.83
N ILE A 132 4.26 9.57 -6.79
CA ILE A 132 4.49 8.26 -7.41
C ILE A 132 5.64 8.36 -8.41
N LYS A 133 6.53 7.36 -8.41
CA LYS A 133 7.59 7.31 -9.40
C LYS A 133 7.00 7.03 -10.78
N ARG A 134 7.47 7.78 -11.79
CA ARG A 134 6.98 7.69 -13.17
C ARG A 134 7.02 6.27 -13.73
N LYS A 135 8.07 5.52 -13.40
CA LYS A 135 8.25 4.15 -13.89
C LYS A 135 7.15 3.18 -13.44
N TYR A 136 6.40 3.52 -12.39
CA TYR A 136 5.31 2.67 -11.89
C TYR A 136 3.95 3.00 -12.49
N VAL A 137 3.80 4.18 -13.08
CA VAL A 137 2.49 4.65 -13.58
C VAL A 137 1.92 3.72 -14.64
N ARG A 138 2.76 3.15 -15.49
CA ARG A 138 2.31 2.23 -16.55
C ARG A 138 1.67 0.94 -16.01
N TRP A 139 1.94 0.58 -14.76
CA TRP A 139 1.42 -0.62 -14.13
C TRP A 139 0.10 -0.38 -13.37
N LEU A 140 -0.28 0.87 -13.23
CA LEU A 140 -1.50 1.28 -12.56
C LEU A 140 -2.61 1.56 -13.61
#